data_c064af2ae99d5fd08ed175e55379d029
#
_entry.id   c064af2ae99d5fd08ed175e55379d029
#
_cell.length_a   1.000
_cell.length_b   1.000
_cell.length_c   1.000
_cell.angle_alpha   90.00
_cell.angle_beta   90.00
_cell.angle_gamma   90.00
#
_symmetry.space_group_name_H-M   'P 1'
#
loop_
_entity.id
_entity.type
_entity.pdbx_description
1 polymer ?
#
loop_
_entity_poly.entity_id
_entity_poly.type
_entity_poly.pdbx_seq_one_letter_code
_entity_poly.pdbx_strand_id
1 'polypeptide(L)' 'MCKHRQAPSALDAFIARKAEIDAMLARLAALSEEHFGYAPDEINWGHVGTLAHYAELLKHITDAAFQEGEHQPNSRL' A
#
# COMPACT_ATOMS: atom_id res chain seq x y z
N MET A 1 18.45 -2.56 32.59
CA MET A 1 18.28 -2.58 32.23
C MET A 1 17.93 -2.42 31.46
N CYS A 2 18.01 -2.22 31.35
CA CYS A 2 17.76 -2.19 30.68
C CYS A 2 17.71 -2.18 29.74
N LYS A 3 18.01 -2.34 29.38
CA LYS A 3 18.11 -2.38 28.51
C LYS A 3 17.65 -2.64 27.64
N HIS A 4 17.54 -3.04 27.42
CA HIS A 4 16.95 -3.36 26.60
C HIS A 4 16.07 -2.69 26.20
N ARG A 5 15.86 -2.21 26.41
CA ARG A 5 15.03 -1.44 26.15
C ARG A 5 15.33 -0.55 25.17
N GLN A 6 16.31 -0.50 24.73
CA GLN A 6 16.62 0.36 23.75
C GLN A 6 16.13 -0.07 22.47
N ALA A 7 16.05 -1.30 22.16
CA ALA A 7 15.49 -1.78 20.91
C ALA A 7 13.99 -1.73 21.02
N PRO A 8 13.29 -1.22 20.02
CA PRO A 8 11.85 -1.20 20.08
C PRO A 8 11.31 -2.62 20.06
N SER A 9 10.18 -2.82 20.68
CA SER A 9 9.55 -4.10 20.66
C SER A 9 8.95 -4.33 19.28
N ALA A 10 8.56 -5.58 19.01
CA ALA A 10 7.88 -5.88 17.76
C ALA A 10 6.59 -5.09 17.64
N LEU A 11 5.89 -4.92 18.73
CA LEU A 11 4.66 -4.15 18.70
C LEU A 11 4.92 -2.69 18.33
N ASP A 12 5.98 -2.10 18.89
CA ASP A 12 6.30 -0.72 18.56
C ASP A 12 6.65 -0.59 17.09
N ALA A 13 7.41 -1.54 16.56
CA ALA A 13 7.77 -1.51 15.16
C ALA A 13 6.55 -1.68 14.28
N PHE A 14 5.64 -2.56 14.67
CA PHE A 14 4.41 -2.78 13.91
C PHE A 14 3.59 -1.50 13.85
N ILE A 15 3.43 -0.83 14.99
CA ILE A 15 2.64 0.39 15.04
C ILE A 15 3.26 1.47 14.14
N ALA A 16 4.58 1.57 14.15
CA ALA A 16 5.26 2.56 13.30
C ALA A 16 5.02 2.27 11.82
N ARG A 17 5.11 1.00 11.43
CA ARG A 17 4.89 0.64 10.03
C ARG A 17 3.44 0.86 9.63
N LYS A 18 2.52 0.51 10.53
CA LYS A 18 1.12 0.72 10.23
C LYS A 18 0.80 2.19 10.05
N ALA A 19 1.39 3.05 10.87
CA ALA A 19 1.16 4.48 10.74
C ALA A 19 1.65 4.98 9.38
N GLU A 20 2.79 4.46 8.90
CA GLU A 20 3.29 4.83 7.59
C GLU A 20 2.32 4.41 6.50
N ILE A 21 1.81 3.20 6.61
CA ILE A 21 0.88 2.69 5.61
C ILE A 21 -0.41 3.51 5.62
N ASP A 22 -0.92 3.81 6.81
CA ASP A 22 -2.14 4.59 6.91
C ASP A 22 -1.97 5.95 6.25
N ALA A 23 -0.82 6.58 6.46
CA ALA A 23 -0.56 7.88 5.86
C ALA A 23 -0.50 7.78 4.34
N MET A 24 0.15 6.73 3.83
CA MET A 24 0.24 6.56 2.39
C MET A 24 -1.12 6.26 1.78
N LEU A 25 -1.93 5.45 2.44
CA LEU A 25 -3.26 5.16 1.94
C LEU A 25 -4.13 6.41 1.89
N ALA A 26 -4.04 7.25 2.92
CA ALA A 26 -4.80 8.49 2.93
C ALA A 26 -4.39 9.41 1.79
N ARG A 27 -3.09 9.49 1.53
CA ARG A 27 -2.61 10.34 0.45
C ARG A 27 -3.04 9.81 -0.91
N LEU A 28 -2.97 8.49 -1.08
CA LEU A 28 -3.39 7.89 -2.34
C LEU A 28 -4.88 8.06 -2.57
N ALA A 29 -5.68 7.91 -1.51
CA ALA A 29 -7.11 8.09 -1.64
C ALA A 29 -7.45 9.51 -2.04
N ALA A 30 -6.78 10.50 -1.44
CA ALA A 30 -7.01 11.88 -1.79
C ALA A 30 -6.61 12.16 -3.23
N LEU A 31 -5.49 11.61 -3.66
CA LEU A 31 -5.03 11.82 -5.02
C LEU A 31 -5.99 11.16 -6.00
N SER A 32 -6.50 10.00 -5.65
CA SER A 32 -7.45 9.30 -6.51
C SER A 32 -8.73 10.10 -6.68
N GLU A 33 -9.19 10.77 -5.62
CA GLU A 33 -10.40 11.57 -5.72
C GLU A 33 -10.23 12.72 -6.68
N GLU A 34 -9.00 13.12 -6.93
CA GLU A 34 -8.71 14.17 -7.88
C GLU A 34 -8.23 13.62 -9.20
N HIS A 35 -8.56 12.36 -9.49
CA HIS A 35 -8.23 11.72 -10.75
C HIS A 35 -6.72 11.69 -10.98
N PHE A 36 -5.97 11.57 -9.89
CA PHE A 36 -4.50 11.53 -9.92
C PHE A 36 -3.91 12.78 -10.57
N GLY A 37 -4.65 13.89 -10.48
CA GLY A 37 -4.15 15.14 -11.01
C GLY A 37 -4.36 15.31 -12.50
N TYR A 38 -5.05 14.38 -13.15
CA TYR A 38 -5.26 14.46 -14.58
C TYR A 38 -6.65 14.97 -14.88
N ALA A 39 -6.76 15.93 -15.79
CA ALA A 39 -8.07 16.40 -16.21
C ALA A 39 -8.69 15.32 -17.08
N PRO A 40 -9.99 15.04 -16.90
CA PRO A 40 -10.63 13.97 -17.68
C PRO A 40 -10.51 14.12 -19.17
N ASP A 41 -10.53 15.35 -19.68
CA ASP A 41 -10.46 15.57 -21.12
C ASP A 41 -9.03 15.55 -21.64
N GLU A 42 -8.05 15.36 -20.75
CA GLU A 42 -6.67 15.26 -21.15
C GLU A 42 -6.12 13.86 -21.00
N ILE A 43 -6.96 12.93 -20.66
CA ILE A 43 -6.51 11.55 -20.41
C ILE A 43 -6.06 10.94 -21.74
N ASN A 44 -4.93 10.28 -21.70
CA ASN A 44 -4.42 9.58 -22.88
C ASN A 44 -3.88 8.22 -22.41
N TRP A 45 -3.41 7.43 -23.36
CA TRP A 45 -2.98 6.08 -23.04
C TRP A 45 -1.75 6.05 -22.15
N GLY A 46 -0.94 7.10 -22.15
CA GLY A 46 0.17 7.20 -21.21
C GLY A 46 -0.33 7.27 -19.77
N HIS A 47 -1.40 8.02 -19.55
CA HIS A 47 -1.98 8.12 -18.23
C HIS A 47 -2.59 6.78 -17.81
N VAL A 48 -3.22 6.09 -18.74
CA VAL A 48 -3.77 4.77 -18.47
C VAL A 48 -2.66 3.82 -18.05
N GLY A 49 -1.53 3.87 -18.74
CA GLY A 49 -0.39 3.03 -18.40
C GLY A 49 0.15 3.32 -17.01
N THR A 50 0.19 4.61 -16.65
CA THR A 50 0.65 5.00 -15.33
C THR A 50 -0.27 4.42 -14.25
N LEU A 51 -1.57 4.54 -14.44
CA LEU A 51 -2.51 4.00 -13.46
C LEU A 51 -2.48 2.49 -13.41
N ALA A 52 -2.26 1.86 -14.56
CA ALA A 52 -2.14 0.40 -14.59
C ALA A 52 -0.94 -0.05 -13.77
N HIS A 53 0.15 0.70 -13.84
CA HIS A 53 1.33 0.39 -13.06
C HIS A 53 1.03 0.52 -11.56
N TYR A 54 0.35 1.59 -11.16
CA TYR A 54 -0.02 1.77 -9.77
C TYR A 54 -0.94 0.65 -9.30
N ALA A 55 -1.90 0.28 -10.15
CA ALA A 55 -2.83 -0.79 -9.80
C ALA A 55 -2.09 -2.11 -9.61
N GLU A 56 -1.09 -2.36 -10.45
CA GLU A 56 -0.31 -3.57 -10.33
C GLU A 56 0.42 -3.61 -8.99
N LEU A 57 1.02 -2.49 -8.59
CA LEU A 57 1.72 -2.44 -7.32
C LEU A 57 0.76 -2.63 -6.15
N LEU A 58 -0.40 -2.01 -6.22
CA LEU A 58 -1.39 -2.15 -5.17
C LEU A 58 -1.94 -3.57 -5.12
N LYS A 59 -2.08 -4.20 -6.28
CA LYS A 59 -2.55 -5.57 -6.33
C LYS A 59 -1.59 -6.49 -5.59
N HIS A 60 -0.30 -6.29 -5.74
CA HIS A 60 0.67 -7.09 -5.01
C HIS A 60 0.45 -6.95 -3.50
N ILE A 61 0.15 -5.74 -3.07
CA ILE A 61 -0.06 -5.49 -1.65
C ILE A 61 -1.34 -6.15 -1.17
N THR A 62 -2.42 -5.99 -1.91
CA THR A 62 -3.68 -6.58 -1.49
C THR A 62 -3.62 -8.11 -1.53
N ASP A 63 -2.95 -8.67 -2.53
CA ASP A 63 -2.80 -10.10 -2.58
C ASP A 63 -2.06 -10.60 -1.36
N ALA A 64 -0.99 -9.92 -0.97
CA ALA A 64 -0.23 -10.32 0.18
C ALA A 64 -1.03 -10.15 1.47
N ALA A 65 -1.72 -9.02 1.60
CA ALA A 65 -2.44 -8.72 2.83
C ALA A 65 -3.63 -9.64 3.05
N PHE A 66 -4.31 -10.00 1.99
CA PHE A 66 -5.48 -10.85 2.10
C PHE A 66 -5.18 -12.29 1.72
N GLN A 67 -3.93 -12.58 1.41
CA GLN A 67 -3.50 -13.92 1.02
C GLN A 67 -4.33 -14.45 -0.13
N GLU A 68 -4.51 -13.57 -1.11
CA GLU A 68 -5.26 -13.91 -2.31
C GLU A 68 -4.30 -14.20 -3.45
N GLY A 69 -4.84 -14.48 -4.59
CA GLY A 69 -4.03 -14.74 -5.74
C GLY A 69 -3.49 -16.14 -5.69
N GLU A 70 -2.47 -16.36 -6.46
CA GLU A 70 -1.96 -17.69 -6.60
C GLU A 70 -1.23 -18.19 -5.43
N HIS A 71 -0.80 -17.31 -4.54
CA HIS A 71 -0.03 -17.74 -3.43
C HIS A 71 -0.82 -18.01 -2.23
N GLN A 72 -2.14 -17.80 -2.31
CA GLN A 72 -2.84 -17.90 -1.19
C GLN A 72 -2.91 -19.21 -0.54
N PRO A 73 -2.77 -20.18 -1.12
CA PRO A 73 -2.94 -21.37 -0.47
C PRO A 73 -2.12 -21.65 0.65
N ASN A 74 -1.87 -21.69 0.98
CA ASN A 74 -1.17 -22.04 1.84
C ASN A 74 -1.14 -21.51 2.89
N SER A 75 -1.15 -20.99 2.89
CA SER A 75 -1.05 -20.47 3.73
C SER A 75 -1.67 -20.57 4.82
N ARG A 76 -1.98 -20.71 5.00
CA ARG A 76 -2.53 -20.67 5.96
C ARG A 76 -2.63 -21.25 6.63
N LEU A 77 -2.31 -21.46 6.63
CA LEU A 77 -2.44 -22.15 7.21
C LEU A 77 -2.50 -22.39 7.66
#